data_69483dc85b02277bbc6fd63a78c2c16c
#
_entry.id   69483dc85b02277bbc6fd63a78c2c16c
#
_cell.length_a   1.000
_cell.length_b   1.000
_cell.length_c   1.000
_cell.angle_alpha   90.00
_cell.angle_beta   90.00
_cell.angle_gamma   90.00
#
_symmetry.space_group_name_H-M   'P 1'
#
loop_
_entity.id
_entity.type
_entity.pdbx_description
1 polymer ?
#
loop_
_entity_poly.entity_id
_entity_poly.type
_entity_poly.pdbx_seq_one_letter_code
_entity_poly.pdbx_strand_id
1 'polypeptide(L)'
;MQMKLAIIGYGKMGKAVAKVAVDKGWSIVAKVRKDDVWDPKEWDADIVFESTRPESAVDNALRCIDAGLPVVIATTGWHNRLSEIENAQGCVFYATNFSIGIHLLNNISQYMTQVMTQFSDYTPSIKEEHHTQKLDSPSGTALTLSRIITTAGAKKPVAISASRKNDVVGIHELCWDSKVDQLILRHEAISREGFALGGFQALNWLLEKESGVFTMNDMISNLDN
;
A
#
# COMPACT_ATOMS: atom_id res chain seq x y z
N MET A 1 -3.78 -27.76 0.11
CA MET A 1 -4.68 -27.38 -1.03
C MET A 1 -4.04 -26.23 -1.79
N GLN A 2 -4.30 -26.14 -3.10
CA GLN A 2 -3.86 -25.01 -3.90
C GLN A 2 -4.81 -23.81 -3.66
N MET A 3 -4.29 -22.67 -3.28
CA MET A 3 -5.10 -21.46 -3.01
C MET A 3 -5.69 -20.90 -4.32
N LYS A 4 -6.92 -20.41 -4.24
CA LYS A 4 -7.74 -19.95 -5.36
C LYS A 4 -8.06 -18.46 -5.22
N LEU A 5 -7.56 -17.66 -6.15
CA LEU A 5 -7.68 -16.20 -6.17
C LEU A 5 -8.66 -15.76 -7.26
N ALA A 6 -9.64 -14.94 -6.89
CA ALA A 6 -10.43 -14.16 -7.82
C ALA A 6 -9.90 -12.71 -7.89
N ILE A 7 -9.92 -12.11 -9.08
CA ILE A 7 -9.42 -10.75 -9.30
C ILE A 7 -10.52 -9.90 -9.94
N ILE A 8 -10.90 -8.83 -9.25
CA ILE A 8 -11.81 -7.79 -9.75
C ILE A 8 -10.96 -6.59 -10.18
N GLY A 9 -11.03 -6.24 -11.46
CA GLY A 9 -10.15 -5.23 -12.06
C GLY A 9 -8.86 -5.83 -12.62
N TYR A 10 -8.96 -6.56 -13.73
CA TYR A 10 -7.83 -7.20 -14.39
C TYR A 10 -7.02 -6.21 -15.25
N GLY A 11 -6.66 -5.06 -14.62
CA GLY A 11 -5.79 -3.99 -15.14
C GLY A 11 -4.30 -4.26 -14.87
N LYS A 12 -3.50 -3.19 -14.79
CA LYS A 12 -2.04 -3.30 -14.54
C LYS A 12 -1.73 -3.99 -13.21
N MET A 13 -2.38 -3.56 -12.11
CA MET A 13 -2.15 -4.10 -10.77
C MET A 13 -2.70 -5.52 -10.65
N GLY A 14 -3.95 -5.77 -11.06
CA GLY A 14 -4.54 -7.10 -11.01
C GLY A 14 -3.75 -8.14 -11.81
N LYS A 15 -3.24 -7.78 -13.00
CA LYS A 15 -2.37 -8.66 -13.79
C LYS A 15 -1.04 -8.96 -13.10
N ALA A 16 -0.44 -7.95 -12.45
CA ALA A 16 0.83 -8.12 -11.76
C ALA A 16 0.67 -9.03 -10.53
N VAL A 17 -0.38 -8.84 -9.74
CA VAL A 17 -0.69 -9.72 -8.60
C VAL A 17 -1.05 -11.14 -9.08
N ALA A 18 -1.83 -11.29 -10.17
CA ALA A 18 -2.13 -12.59 -10.75
C ALA A 18 -0.86 -13.36 -11.13
N LYS A 19 0.12 -12.67 -11.77
CA LYS A 19 1.39 -13.29 -12.13
C LYS A 19 2.13 -13.79 -10.89
N VAL A 20 2.28 -12.94 -9.86
CA VAL A 20 2.93 -13.32 -8.61
C VAL A 20 2.22 -14.50 -7.95
N ALA A 21 0.88 -14.49 -7.89
CA ALA A 21 0.11 -15.56 -7.30
C ALA A 21 0.34 -16.91 -8.04
N VAL A 22 0.33 -16.91 -9.37
CA VAL A 22 0.61 -18.11 -10.19
C VAL A 22 2.04 -18.59 -9.98
N ASP A 23 3.04 -17.70 -9.98
CA ASP A 23 4.45 -18.03 -9.73
C ASP A 23 4.64 -18.63 -8.30
N LYS A 24 3.75 -18.32 -7.37
CA LYS A 24 3.69 -18.88 -6.02
C LYS A 24 2.77 -20.11 -5.88
N GLY A 25 2.28 -20.66 -6.98
CA GLY A 25 1.51 -21.90 -7.00
C GLY A 25 0.00 -21.73 -6.76
N TRP A 26 -0.52 -20.49 -6.75
CA TRP A 26 -1.96 -20.23 -6.63
C TRP A 26 -2.66 -20.37 -7.99
N SER A 27 -3.95 -20.70 -8.00
CA SER A 27 -4.79 -20.68 -9.19
C SER A 27 -5.62 -19.39 -9.26
N ILE A 28 -5.83 -18.87 -10.49
CA ILE A 28 -6.71 -17.73 -10.73
C ILE A 28 -8.03 -18.27 -11.26
N VAL A 29 -9.08 -18.21 -10.43
CA VAL A 29 -10.41 -18.80 -10.73
C VAL A 29 -11.37 -17.81 -11.37
N ALA A 30 -11.18 -16.50 -11.15
CA ALA A 30 -11.96 -15.45 -11.81
C ALA A 30 -11.10 -14.24 -12.16
N LYS A 31 -11.40 -13.58 -13.28
CA LYS A 31 -10.74 -12.37 -13.79
C LYS A 31 -11.81 -11.42 -14.32
N VAL A 32 -12.30 -10.55 -13.45
CA VAL A 32 -13.37 -9.60 -13.77
C VAL A 32 -12.81 -8.35 -14.43
N ARG A 33 -13.39 -7.94 -15.54
CA ARG A 33 -13.12 -6.70 -16.27
C ARG A 33 -14.29 -5.74 -16.16
N LYS A 34 -14.14 -4.53 -16.71
CA LYS A 34 -15.08 -3.42 -16.53
C LYS A 34 -16.53 -3.73 -16.86
N ASP A 35 -16.79 -4.47 -17.94
CA ASP A 35 -18.15 -4.68 -18.46
C ASP A 35 -18.63 -6.13 -18.23
N ASP A 36 -17.87 -6.94 -17.45
CA ASP A 36 -18.24 -8.30 -17.15
C ASP A 36 -19.41 -8.34 -16.14
N VAL A 37 -20.36 -9.24 -16.38
CA VAL A 37 -21.37 -9.62 -15.39
C VAL A 37 -20.78 -10.74 -14.54
N TRP A 38 -20.86 -10.62 -13.22
CA TRP A 38 -20.25 -11.56 -12.30
C TRP A 38 -21.01 -11.66 -10.98
N ASP A 39 -20.95 -12.83 -10.36
CA ASP A 39 -21.43 -13.06 -9.00
C ASP A 39 -20.34 -13.81 -8.21
N PRO A 40 -19.84 -13.25 -7.09
CA PRO A 40 -18.79 -13.90 -6.30
C PRO A 40 -19.27 -15.21 -5.64
N LYS A 41 -20.58 -15.41 -5.48
CA LYS A 41 -21.17 -16.66 -4.97
C LYS A 41 -20.99 -17.86 -5.92
N GLU A 42 -20.70 -17.59 -7.19
CA GLU A 42 -20.44 -18.62 -8.20
C GLU A 42 -18.94 -19.00 -8.27
N TRP A 43 -18.08 -18.30 -7.53
CA TRP A 43 -16.64 -18.54 -7.58
C TRP A 43 -16.22 -19.58 -6.56
N ASP A 44 -15.44 -20.54 -6.98
CA ASP A 44 -14.69 -21.44 -6.10
C ASP A 44 -13.36 -20.74 -5.71
N ALA A 45 -13.49 -19.60 -5.03
CA ALA A 45 -12.37 -18.75 -4.61
C ALA A 45 -12.19 -18.77 -3.09
N ASP A 46 -10.94 -18.69 -2.62
CA ASP A 46 -10.61 -18.55 -1.20
C ASP A 46 -10.50 -17.09 -0.79
N ILE A 47 -10.14 -16.20 -1.74
CA ILE A 47 -9.90 -14.77 -1.50
C ILE A 47 -10.03 -13.97 -2.78
N VAL A 48 -10.29 -12.66 -2.62
CA VAL A 48 -10.46 -11.72 -3.73
C VAL A 48 -9.43 -10.59 -3.67
N PHE A 49 -8.89 -10.20 -4.83
CA PHE A 49 -8.10 -8.99 -5.00
C PHE A 49 -8.87 -7.98 -5.85
N GLU A 50 -9.23 -6.84 -5.25
CA GLU A 50 -9.97 -5.75 -5.87
C GLU A 50 -9.02 -4.63 -6.30
N SER A 51 -9.01 -4.27 -7.60
CA SER A 51 -8.18 -3.19 -8.15
C SER A 51 -8.85 -2.51 -9.35
N THR A 52 -9.97 -1.86 -9.10
CA THR A 52 -10.81 -1.22 -10.12
C THR A 52 -10.70 0.31 -10.11
N ARG A 53 -11.79 0.98 -9.70
CA ARG A 53 -11.93 2.44 -9.62
C ARG A 53 -12.61 2.83 -8.29
N PRO A 54 -12.39 4.08 -7.80
CA PRO A 54 -12.97 4.54 -6.53
C PRO A 54 -14.48 4.34 -6.44
N GLU A 55 -15.18 4.59 -7.55
CA GLU A 55 -16.65 4.55 -7.60
C GLU A 55 -17.23 3.15 -7.41
N SER A 56 -16.49 2.11 -7.78
CA SER A 56 -16.95 0.71 -7.73
C SER A 56 -16.30 -0.13 -6.63
N ALA A 57 -15.19 0.32 -6.04
CA ALA A 57 -14.39 -0.49 -5.10
C ALA A 57 -15.20 -0.96 -3.89
N VAL A 58 -15.99 -0.08 -3.28
CA VAL A 58 -16.80 -0.40 -2.09
C VAL A 58 -17.90 -1.39 -2.45
N ASP A 59 -18.63 -1.15 -3.52
CA ASP A 59 -19.73 -2.05 -3.94
C ASP A 59 -19.21 -3.44 -4.33
N ASN A 60 -18.04 -3.49 -5.00
CA ASN A 60 -17.37 -4.75 -5.29
C ASN A 60 -16.98 -5.50 -4.01
N ALA A 61 -16.39 -4.80 -3.04
CA ALA A 61 -16.00 -5.40 -1.76
C ALA A 61 -17.20 -5.89 -0.96
N LEU A 62 -18.29 -5.11 -0.87
CA LEU A 62 -19.51 -5.51 -0.18
C LEU A 62 -20.15 -6.77 -0.78
N ARG A 63 -20.14 -6.91 -2.12
CA ARG A 63 -20.60 -8.14 -2.79
C ARG A 63 -19.75 -9.35 -2.43
N CYS A 64 -18.41 -9.18 -2.29
CA CYS A 64 -17.52 -10.26 -1.87
C CYS A 64 -17.75 -10.63 -0.40
N ILE A 65 -17.94 -9.65 0.48
CA ILE A 65 -18.26 -9.86 1.90
C ILE A 65 -19.59 -10.62 2.04
N ASP A 66 -20.63 -10.25 1.28
CA ASP A 66 -21.92 -10.94 1.27
C ASP A 66 -21.83 -12.40 0.76
N ALA A 67 -20.83 -12.69 -0.06
CA ALA A 67 -20.49 -14.05 -0.49
C ALA A 67 -19.59 -14.80 0.50
N GLY A 68 -19.21 -14.21 1.63
CA GLY A 68 -18.31 -14.81 2.63
C GLY A 68 -16.83 -14.82 2.21
N LEU A 69 -16.43 -14.04 1.22
CA LEU A 69 -15.05 -14.03 0.70
C LEU A 69 -14.23 -12.89 1.32
N PRO A 70 -13.04 -13.18 1.86
CA PRO A 70 -12.07 -12.16 2.23
C PRO A 70 -11.65 -11.33 1.02
N VAL A 71 -11.43 -10.02 1.20
CA VAL A 71 -11.08 -9.13 0.08
C VAL A 71 -9.93 -8.19 0.41
N VAL A 72 -8.93 -8.13 -0.48
CA VAL A 72 -7.86 -7.14 -0.47
C VAL A 72 -8.19 -6.04 -1.47
N ILE A 73 -8.37 -4.80 -1.00
CA ILE A 73 -8.72 -3.63 -1.83
C ILE A 73 -7.46 -2.82 -2.12
N ALA A 74 -7.06 -2.78 -3.39
CA ALA A 74 -5.94 -1.98 -3.88
C ALA A 74 -6.37 -0.69 -4.58
N THR A 75 -7.64 -0.52 -4.84
CA THR A 75 -8.19 0.73 -5.36
C THR A 75 -8.03 1.83 -4.32
N THR A 76 -7.68 3.03 -4.75
CA THR A 76 -7.53 4.22 -3.90
C THR A 76 -8.69 5.20 -4.11
N GLY A 77 -8.88 6.16 -3.19
CA GLY A 77 -9.83 7.26 -3.37
C GLY A 77 -11.28 6.96 -2.95
N TRP A 78 -11.57 5.83 -2.31
CA TRP A 78 -12.90 5.42 -1.85
C TRP A 78 -13.13 5.58 -0.33
N HIS A 79 -12.12 6.10 0.41
CA HIS A 79 -12.11 6.09 1.88
C HIS A 79 -13.24 6.90 2.53
N ASN A 80 -13.91 7.80 1.80
CA ASN A 80 -15.11 8.47 2.26
C ASN A 80 -16.29 7.50 2.52
N ARG A 81 -16.21 6.27 2.00
CA ARG A 81 -17.18 5.18 2.21
C ARG A 81 -16.64 4.06 3.12
N LEU A 82 -15.53 4.28 3.85
CA LEU A 82 -14.89 3.27 4.71
C LEU A 82 -15.86 2.69 5.74
N SER A 83 -16.74 3.51 6.32
CA SER A 83 -17.74 3.07 7.29
C SER A 83 -18.70 2.00 6.76
N GLU A 84 -18.95 1.94 5.44
CA GLU A 84 -19.79 0.90 4.84
C GLU A 84 -19.09 -0.47 4.91
N ILE A 85 -17.77 -0.50 4.68
CA ILE A 85 -16.94 -1.70 4.80
C ILE A 85 -16.84 -2.15 6.27
N GLU A 86 -16.62 -1.21 7.20
CA GLU A 86 -16.51 -1.50 8.64
C GLU A 86 -17.81 -2.09 9.20
N ASN A 87 -18.96 -1.59 8.74
CA ASN A 87 -20.29 -2.07 9.16
C ASN A 87 -20.66 -3.43 8.56
N ALA A 88 -20.03 -3.84 7.46
CA ALA A 88 -20.36 -5.10 6.78
C ALA A 88 -19.83 -6.37 7.47
N GLN A 89 -18.99 -6.20 8.53
CA GLN A 89 -18.45 -7.31 9.35
C GLN A 89 -17.73 -8.40 8.53
N GLY A 90 -17.09 -8.03 7.42
CA GLY A 90 -16.29 -8.91 6.58
C GLY A 90 -14.84 -9.03 7.01
N CYS A 91 -14.06 -9.77 6.25
CA CYS A 91 -12.59 -9.84 6.38
C CYS A 91 -11.97 -9.04 5.23
N VAL A 92 -11.49 -7.83 5.54
CA VAL A 92 -11.04 -6.87 4.54
C VAL A 92 -9.65 -6.34 4.85
N PHE A 93 -8.82 -6.26 3.82
CA PHE A 93 -7.54 -5.56 3.87
C PHE A 93 -7.54 -4.44 2.84
N TYR A 94 -7.10 -3.25 3.20
CA TYR A 94 -6.93 -2.19 2.22
C TYR A 94 -5.61 -1.44 2.38
N ALA A 95 -5.07 -0.95 1.27
CA ALA A 95 -3.90 -0.08 1.29
C ALA A 95 -3.91 0.89 0.11
N THR A 96 -3.44 2.11 0.36
CA THR A 96 -3.17 3.09 -0.69
C THR A 96 -1.84 2.85 -1.40
N ASN A 97 -0.97 2.02 -0.81
CA ASN A 97 0.32 1.62 -1.34
C ASN A 97 0.69 0.24 -0.75
N PHE A 98 1.03 -0.72 -1.59
CA PHE A 98 1.42 -2.06 -1.19
C PHE A 98 2.94 -2.27 -1.11
N SER A 99 3.76 -1.25 -1.30
CA SER A 99 5.20 -1.37 -1.12
C SER A 99 5.56 -1.54 0.35
N ILE A 100 6.01 -2.73 0.73
CA ILE A 100 6.50 -3.01 2.10
C ILE A 100 7.64 -2.06 2.46
N GLY A 101 8.59 -1.85 1.53
CA GLY A 101 9.70 -0.93 1.76
C GLY A 101 9.26 0.50 2.07
N ILE A 102 8.18 1.00 1.45
CA ILE A 102 7.60 2.32 1.77
C ILE A 102 6.97 2.33 3.17
N HIS A 103 6.28 1.26 3.57
CA HIS A 103 5.71 1.19 4.92
C HIS A 103 6.79 1.10 5.99
N LEU A 104 7.85 0.32 5.75
CA LEU A 104 9.02 0.29 6.63
C LEU A 104 9.73 1.66 6.69
N LEU A 105 9.91 2.34 5.54
CA LEU A 105 10.40 3.70 5.51
C LEU A 105 9.58 4.62 6.42
N ASN A 106 8.25 4.56 6.32
CA ASN A 106 7.35 5.38 7.12
C ASN A 106 7.48 5.09 8.63
N ASN A 107 7.45 3.81 9.03
CA ASN A 107 7.52 3.42 10.44
C ASN A 107 8.88 3.78 11.06
N ILE A 108 9.98 3.49 10.36
CA ILE A 108 11.33 3.85 10.81
C ILE A 108 11.49 5.38 10.85
N SER A 109 10.93 6.10 9.88
CA SER A 109 10.95 7.57 9.88
C SER A 109 10.22 8.18 11.06
N GLN A 110 9.09 7.59 11.48
CA GLN A 110 8.38 8.01 12.67
C GLN A 110 9.24 7.85 13.92
N TYR A 111 9.82 6.66 14.13
CA TYR A 111 10.71 6.39 15.26
C TYR A 111 11.95 7.28 15.23
N MET A 112 12.62 7.36 14.08
CA MET A 112 13.79 8.22 13.88
C MET A 112 13.48 9.67 14.24
N THR A 113 12.32 10.19 13.83
CA THR A 113 11.89 11.55 14.14
C THR A 113 11.73 11.76 15.64
N GLN A 114 11.07 10.84 16.36
CA GLN A 114 10.88 10.92 17.81
C GLN A 114 12.22 11.02 18.55
N VAL A 115 13.24 10.31 18.09
CA VAL A 115 14.60 10.38 18.65
C VAL A 115 15.28 11.70 18.25
N MET A 116 15.29 12.05 16.95
CA MET A 116 16.03 13.19 16.41
C MET A 116 15.51 14.56 16.88
N THR A 117 14.23 14.66 17.23
CA THR A 117 13.64 15.90 17.77
C THR A 117 14.19 16.31 19.14
N GLN A 118 14.91 15.42 19.82
CA GLN A 118 15.62 15.71 21.06
C GLN A 118 16.94 16.49 20.82
N PHE A 119 17.43 16.50 19.58
CA PHE A 119 18.70 17.14 19.19
C PHE A 119 18.43 18.37 18.29
N SER A 120 18.53 19.58 18.85
CA SER A 120 18.15 20.83 18.19
C SER A 120 19.00 21.19 16.97
N ASP A 121 20.23 20.66 16.88
CA ASP A 121 21.17 20.96 15.80
C ASP A 121 20.80 20.28 14.48
N TYR A 122 19.98 19.21 14.53
CA TYR A 122 19.52 18.52 13.34
C TYR A 122 18.29 19.16 12.71
N THR A 123 18.26 19.15 11.40
CA THR A 123 17.14 19.68 10.60
C THR A 123 16.64 18.61 9.62
N PRO A 124 15.34 18.29 9.61
CA PRO A 124 14.80 17.30 8.70
C PRO A 124 14.58 17.88 7.29
N SER A 125 14.84 17.08 6.28
CA SER A 125 14.46 17.33 4.91
C SER A 125 14.07 16.04 4.19
N ILE A 126 13.24 16.14 3.15
CA ILE A 126 12.83 15.01 2.31
C ILE A 126 13.32 15.27 0.90
N LYS A 127 13.91 14.24 0.28
CA LYS A 127 14.24 14.25 -1.15
C LYS A 127 13.47 13.13 -1.83
N GLU A 128 12.90 13.42 -2.99
CA GLU A 128 12.26 12.43 -3.83
C GLU A 128 12.68 12.55 -5.29
N GLU A 129 12.75 11.40 -5.96
CA GLU A 129 13.04 11.36 -7.38
C GLU A 129 12.15 10.33 -8.07
N HIS A 130 11.57 10.69 -9.22
CA HIS A 130 10.72 9.82 -10.04
C HIS A 130 10.99 10.07 -11.53
N HIS A 131 10.42 9.19 -12.37
CA HIS A 131 10.47 9.34 -13.82
C HIS A 131 9.77 10.61 -14.30
N THR A 132 10.14 11.10 -15.49
CA THR A 132 9.64 12.35 -16.07
C THR A 132 8.15 12.36 -16.38
N GLN A 133 7.51 11.19 -16.50
CA GLN A 133 6.06 11.07 -16.76
C GLN A 133 5.19 11.18 -15.50
N LYS A 134 5.79 11.30 -14.29
CA LYS A 134 5.02 11.49 -13.05
C LYS A 134 4.56 12.94 -12.93
N LEU A 135 3.24 13.15 -12.93
CA LEU A 135 2.63 14.48 -12.99
C LEU A 135 2.59 15.17 -11.62
N ASP A 136 2.27 14.43 -10.56
CA ASP A 136 2.21 14.98 -9.19
C ASP A 136 3.61 15.28 -8.65
N SER A 137 3.78 16.48 -8.07
CA SER A 137 5.02 16.94 -7.44
C SER A 137 4.68 17.93 -6.31
N PRO A 138 5.07 17.64 -5.04
CA PRO A 138 5.66 16.39 -4.57
C PRO A 138 4.75 15.17 -4.71
N SER A 139 5.34 13.96 -4.67
CA SER A 139 4.59 12.71 -4.71
C SER A 139 3.72 12.50 -3.46
N GLY A 140 2.64 11.71 -3.60
CA GLY A 140 1.81 11.33 -2.44
C GLY A 140 2.60 10.66 -1.32
N THR A 141 3.64 9.88 -1.65
CA THR A 141 4.55 9.26 -0.67
C THR A 141 5.37 10.30 0.08
N ALA A 142 5.94 11.30 -0.61
CA ALA A 142 6.69 12.38 0.03
C ALA A 142 5.81 13.24 0.95
N LEU A 143 4.57 13.52 0.54
CA LEU A 143 3.59 14.23 1.36
C LEU A 143 3.19 13.42 2.61
N THR A 144 3.02 12.10 2.46
CA THR A 144 2.72 11.21 3.60
C THR A 144 3.90 11.18 4.56
N LEU A 145 5.13 11.04 4.06
CA LEU A 145 6.34 11.06 4.87
C LEU A 145 6.48 12.38 5.64
N SER A 146 6.25 13.52 4.98
CA SER A 146 6.26 14.84 5.62
C SER A 146 5.22 14.95 6.75
N ARG A 147 4.02 14.41 6.54
CA ARG A 147 2.97 14.38 7.58
C ARG A 147 3.39 13.52 8.77
N ILE A 148 3.96 12.33 8.52
CA ILE A 148 4.46 11.44 9.56
C ILE A 148 5.50 12.14 10.43
N ILE A 149 6.49 12.77 9.81
CA ILE A 149 7.57 13.48 10.51
C ILE A 149 7.00 14.65 11.34
N THR A 150 6.09 15.42 10.76
CA THR A 150 5.45 16.54 11.46
C THR A 150 4.64 16.04 12.67
N THR A 151 3.84 14.99 12.49
CA THR A 151 3.05 14.39 13.57
C THR A 151 3.92 13.73 14.65
N ALA A 152 5.07 13.17 14.26
CA ALA A 152 6.04 12.59 15.20
C ALA A 152 6.83 13.63 16.02
N GLY A 153 6.61 14.93 15.78
CA GLY A 153 7.12 16.01 16.62
C GLY A 153 8.24 16.85 16.00
N ALA A 154 8.46 16.79 14.70
CA ALA A 154 9.43 17.68 14.05
C ALA A 154 9.02 19.15 14.24
N LYS A 155 9.88 19.91 14.94
CA LYS A 155 9.63 21.32 15.30
C LYS A 155 9.97 22.29 14.17
N LYS A 156 10.83 21.87 13.24
CA LYS A 156 11.26 22.68 12.10
C LYS A 156 10.44 22.28 10.87
N PRO A 157 10.15 23.23 9.98
CA PRO A 157 9.50 22.91 8.69
C PRO A 157 10.29 21.86 7.93
N VAL A 158 9.59 20.88 7.38
CA VAL A 158 10.21 19.81 6.58
C VAL A 158 10.22 20.23 5.12
N ALA A 159 11.38 20.59 4.60
CA ALA A 159 11.56 20.91 3.19
C ALA A 159 11.45 19.65 2.34
N ILE A 160 10.68 19.70 1.24
CA ILE A 160 10.58 18.61 0.26
C ILE A 160 11.23 19.08 -1.04
N SER A 161 12.27 18.36 -1.48
CA SER A 161 12.89 18.52 -2.79
C SER A 161 12.48 17.41 -3.71
N ALA A 162 11.80 17.75 -4.80
CA ALA A 162 11.29 16.78 -5.78
C ALA A 162 12.04 16.94 -7.11
N SER A 163 12.57 15.84 -7.64
CA SER A 163 13.21 15.78 -8.95
C SER A 163 12.56 14.77 -9.89
N ARG A 164 12.76 14.97 -11.18
CA ARG A 164 12.26 14.09 -12.24
C ARG A 164 13.43 13.72 -13.14
N LYS A 165 13.75 12.42 -13.18
CA LYS A 165 14.82 11.85 -14.01
C LYS A 165 14.33 10.61 -14.72
N ASN A 166 14.63 10.49 -15.98
CA ASN A 166 14.19 9.49 -16.96
C ASN A 166 13.48 8.25 -16.35
N ASP A 167 14.16 7.15 -16.11
CA ASP A 167 13.52 5.86 -15.78
C ASP A 167 13.47 5.53 -14.28
N VAL A 168 13.67 6.51 -13.41
CA VAL A 168 13.62 6.29 -11.95
C VAL A 168 12.22 5.90 -11.52
N VAL A 169 12.06 4.69 -10.99
CA VAL A 169 10.75 4.18 -10.53
C VAL A 169 10.23 4.98 -9.34
N GLY A 170 11.09 5.25 -8.37
CA GLY A 170 10.81 6.09 -7.22
C GLY A 170 11.89 5.98 -6.14
N ILE A 171 12.43 7.11 -5.73
CA ILE A 171 13.37 7.23 -4.62
C ILE A 171 12.76 8.17 -3.59
N HIS A 172 12.84 7.81 -2.32
CA HIS A 172 12.43 8.66 -1.20
C HIS A 172 13.51 8.60 -0.12
N GLU A 173 13.97 9.76 0.32
CA GLU A 173 14.96 9.91 1.38
C GLU A 173 14.42 10.84 2.45
N LEU A 174 14.53 10.43 3.71
CA LEU A 174 14.45 11.29 4.87
C LEU A 174 15.89 11.59 5.32
N CYS A 175 16.24 12.85 5.33
CA CYS A 175 17.56 13.32 5.78
C CYS A 175 17.40 14.13 7.07
N TRP A 176 18.31 13.92 8.01
CA TRP A 176 18.50 14.76 9.19
C TRP A 176 19.94 15.30 9.15
N ASP A 177 20.04 16.59 8.90
CA ASP A 177 21.31 17.28 8.66
C ASP A 177 21.73 18.09 9.86
N SER A 178 23.01 17.98 10.26
CA SER A 178 23.69 18.85 11.21
C SER A 178 24.89 19.52 10.55
N LYS A 179 25.67 20.32 11.33
CA LYS A 179 26.93 20.91 10.85
C LYS A 179 28.08 19.91 10.73
N VAL A 180 27.96 18.76 11.37
CA VAL A 180 29.06 17.79 11.52
C VAL A 180 28.79 16.45 10.83
N ASP A 181 27.52 16.08 10.66
CA ASP A 181 27.13 14.82 10.04
C ASP A 181 25.71 14.88 9.45
N GLN A 182 25.34 13.81 8.76
CA GLN A 182 24.02 13.61 8.17
C GLN A 182 23.58 12.19 8.44
N LEU A 183 22.31 12.03 8.81
CA LEU A 183 21.65 10.72 8.89
C LEU A 183 20.60 10.61 7.80
N ILE A 184 20.70 9.58 6.95
CA ILE A 184 19.80 9.35 5.81
C ILE A 184 19.10 8.02 5.94
N LEU A 185 17.78 8.03 5.81
CA LEU A 185 16.96 6.85 5.58
C LEU A 185 16.43 6.90 4.14
N ARG A 186 16.84 5.91 3.32
CA ARG A 186 16.53 5.88 1.88
C ARG A 186 15.79 4.61 1.49
N HIS A 187 14.74 4.78 0.72
CA HIS A 187 14.07 3.72 -0.03
C HIS A 187 14.19 4.01 -1.53
N GLU A 188 14.56 2.99 -2.30
CA GLU A 188 14.61 3.03 -3.76
C GLU A 188 13.83 1.85 -4.33
N ALA A 189 12.80 2.15 -5.12
CA ALA A 189 12.06 1.15 -5.87
C ALA A 189 12.83 0.81 -7.16
N ILE A 190 13.31 -0.44 -7.27
CA ILE A 190 14.02 -0.93 -8.46
C ILE A 190 13.02 -1.32 -9.55
N SER A 191 11.87 -1.85 -9.16
CA SER A 191 10.79 -2.23 -10.08
C SER A 191 9.41 -2.01 -9.47
N ARG A 192 8.37 -2.05 -10.32
CA ARG A 192 6.98 -2.00 -9.85
C ARG A 192 6.47 -3.34 -9.30
N GLU A 193 7.25 -4.41 -9.41
CA GLU A 193 6.87 -5.72 -8.85
C GLU A 193 6.73 -5.69 -7.33
N GLY A 194 7.44 -4.80 -6.63
CA GLY A 194 7.32 -4.62 -5.18
C GLY A 194 5.89 -4.37 -4.71
N PHE A 195 5.07 -3.67 -5.50
CA PHE A 195 3.65 -3.46 -5.18
C PHE A 195 2.83 -4.75 -5.33
N ALA A 196 3.10 -5.55 -6.37
CA ALA A 196 2.40 -6.82 -6.59
C ALA A 196 2.80 -7.87 -5.54
N LEU A 197 4.07 -7.91 -5.15
CA LEU A 197 4.56 -8.76 -4.07
C LEU A 197 3.92 -8.38 -2.73
N GLY A 198 3.83 -7.09 -2.41
CA GLY A 198 3.15 -6.64 -1.20
C GLY A 198 1.65 -6.91 -1.23
N GLY A 199 0.99 -6.77 -2.39
CA GLY A 199 -0.41 -7.17 -2.57
C GLY A 199 -0.61 -8.67 -2.36
N PHE A 200 0.31 -9.49 -2.86
CA PHE A 200 0.30 -10.94 -2.63
C PHE A 200 0.54 -11.30 -1.15
N GLN A 201 1.44 -10.58 -0.46
CA GLN A 201 1.64 -10.78 0.97
C GLN A 201 0.41 -10.38 1.79
N ALA A 202 -0.29 -9.31 1.42
CA ALA A 202 -1.54 -8.93 2.04
C ALA A 202 -2.63 -10.00 1.85
N LEU A 203 -2.70 -10.65 0.67
CA LEU A 203 -3.59 -11.79 0.44
C LEU A 203 -3.27 -12.96 1.40
N ASN A 204 -1.99 -13.36 1.50
CA ASN A 204 -1.60 -14.44 2.41
C ASN A 204 -1.91 -14.10 3.87
N TRP A 205 -1.59 -12.89 4.29
CA TRP A 205 -1.80 -12.44 5.67
C TRP A 205 -3.29 -12.40 6.03
N LEU A 206 -4.14 -11.94 5.09
CA LEU A 206 -5.59 -11.83 5.33
C LEU A 206 -6.26 -13.20 5.47
N LEU A 207 -5.76 -14.24 4.80
CA LEU A 207 -6.28 -15.61 4.91
C LEU A 207 -6.14 -16.22 6.32
N GLU A 208 -5.26 -15.65 7.15
CA GLU A 208 -5.07 -16.05 8.54
C GLU A 208 -6.02 -15.33 9.51
N LYS A 209 -6.91 -14.46 9.00
CA LYS A 209 -7.84 -13.65 9.79
C LYS A 209 -9.26 -14.13 9.59
N GLU A 210 -10.04 -14.10 10.67
CA GLU A 210 -11.45 -14.49 10.63
C GLU A 210 -12.35 -13.33 10.17
N SER A 211 -12.17 -12.15 10.73
CA SER A 211 -12.94 -10.94 10.40
C SER A 211 -12.19 -9.68 10.81
N GLY A 212 -12.58 -8.55 10.26
CA GLY A 212 -12.03 -7.25 10.58
C GLY A 212 -11.60 -6.45 9.36
N VAL A 213 -11.27 -5.19 9.58
CA VAL A 213 -10.76 -4.29 8.55
C VAL A 213 -9.32 -3.93 8.88
N PHE A 214 -8.41 -4.33 8.01
CA PHE A 214 -6.97 -4.30 8.23
C PHE A 214 -6.23 -3.44 7.21
N THR A 215 -5.04 -3.02 7.59
CA THR A 215 -4.15 -2.18 6.78
C THR A 215 -2.73 -2.74 6.74
N MET A 216 -1.85 -2.10 5.99
CA MET A 216 -0.43 -2.44 5.98
C MET A 216 0.23 -2.29 7.36
N ASN A 217 -0.26 -1.37 8.19
CA ASN A 217 0.28 -1.23 9.55
C ASN A 217 -0.02 -2.45 10.40
N ASP A 218 -1.23 -3.01 10.30
CA ASP A 218 -1.60 -4.23 11.04
C ASP A 218 -0.75 -5.43 10.62
N MET A 219 -0.46 -5.54 9.32
CA MET A 219 0.38 -6.62 8.80
C MET A 219 1.85 -6.48 9.24
N ILE A 220 2.39 -5.27 9.24
CA ILE A 220 3.82 -5.03 9.53
C ILE A 220 4.09 -5.00 11.04
N SER A 221 3.18 -4.46 11.86
CA SER A 221 3.33 -4.40 13.32
C SER A 221 3.31 -5.79 13.99
N ASN A 222 2.78 -6.81 13.34
CA ASN A 222 2.77 -8.18 13.83
C ASN A 222 4.06 -8.97 13.52
N LEU A 223 5.12 -8.33 13.02
CA LEU A 223 6.43 -8.96 12.84
C LEU A 223 7.24 -9.07 14.14
N ASP A 224 6.73 -8.53 15.25
CA ASP A 224 7.39 -8.51 16.58
C ASP A 224 6.96 -9.66 17.51
N ASN A 225 6.26 -10.70 16.96
CA ASN A 225 5.89 -11.91 17.74
C ASN A 225 6.48 -13.18 17.14
#